data_2af64d747d2446d6c295a99e4498ec82
#
_entry.id   2af64d747d2446d6c295a99e4498ec82
#
_cell.length_a   1.000
_cell.length_b   1.000
_cell.length_c   1.000
_cell.angle_alpha   90.00
_cell.angle_beta   90.00
_cell.angle_gamma   90.00
#
_symmetry.space_group_name_H-M   'P 1'
#
loop_
_entity.id
_entity.type
_entity.pdbx_description
1 polymer ?
#
loop_
_entity_poly.entity_id
_entity_poly.type
_entity_poly.pdbx_seq_one_letter_code
_entity_poly.pdbx_strand_id
1 'polypeptide(L)'
;MKALMKSGLLVGTALAGFAFAGQANASLALFNSFTGNELASTDGCGSFTATCTLDSLIQAGSTIQAAYLYSSTFATTTNPNGVTLSTGANTITPTFTPLGVADGLLQAWRANVTSFVQTNANIGSLTKWTANEGAQTAAIDGESLVIVYQNATAQPTTHTVSILDGFSASGGDTSHVSFTALPAGFTATMAIGDGFSLDGPNPNAPTNTTQVSTIAVNGTPLTTVAGHCDDAQDAICGNGNLLTTGAQNAGPHDDPFTPFPCNGLGCIGLDHEFYNLANIFNVGDTAATLMTNNPSNNDNIYLEVFDISGAASFSTPEPGSLALLGSALAGFGLFRRRRRSRS
;
A
#
# COMPACT_ATOMS: atom_id res chain seq x y z
N MET A 1 -69.26 -19.43 13.05
CA MET A 1 -68.46 -18.98 11.89
C MET A 1 -67.79 -17.67 12.24
N LYS A 2 -66.66 -17.66 12.96
CA LYS A 2 -65.77 -16.52 13.18
C LYS A 2 -64.53 -17.03 13.90
N ALA A 3 -63.55 -17.53 13.19
CA ALA A 3 -62.18 -17.67 13.69
C ALA A 3 -61.34 -18.32 12.56
N LEU A 4 -60.83 -17.53 11.64
CA LEU A 4 -59.71 -17.89 10.78
C LEU A 4 -59.29 -16.63 9.98
N MET A 5 -58.51 -15.77 10.56
CA MET A 5 -57.75 -14.74 9.88
C MET A 5 -56.90 -13.97 10.88
N LYS A 6 -55.83 -14.56 11.38
CA LYS A 6 -54.74 -13.82 12.09
C LYS A 6 -53.46 -14.68 12.15
N SER A 7 -52.94 -15.16 11.06
CA SER A 7 -51.67 -15.88 11.09
C SER A 7 -50.77 -15.62 9.85
N GLY A 8 -51.06 -14.59 9.07
CA GLY A 8 -50.37 -14.39 7.78
C GLY A 8 -49.41 -13.23 7.66
N LEU A 9 -49.06 -12.49 8.73
CA LEU A 9 -48.31 -11.23 8.58
C LEU A 9 -47.05 -11.11 9.45
N LEU A 10 -46.35 -12.19 9.72
CA LEU A 10 -45.14 -12.14 10.57
C LEU A 10 -43.92 -12.88 9.99
N VAL A 11 -43.95 -13.33 8.75
CA VAL A 11 -42.81 -13.98 8.10
C VAL A 11 -42.08 -13.07 7.11
N GLY A 12 -42.71 -11.98 6.70
CA GLY A 12 -42.18 -11.11 5.63
C GLY A 12 -41.08 -10.12 6.05
N THR A 13 -40.92 -9.86 7.34
CA THR A 13 -39.99 -8.79 7.81
C THR A 13 -38.60 -9.28 8.23
N ALA A 14 -38.35 -10.58 8.26
CA ALA A 14 -37.04 -11.13 8.65
C ALA A 14 -36.08 -11.35 7.46
N LEU A 15 -36.56 -11.32 6.22
CA LEU A 15 -35.72 -11.52 5.03
C LEU A 15 -35.20 -10.22 4.40
N ALA A 16 -35.71 -9.08 4.78
CA ALA A 16 -35.26 -7.79 4.23
C ALA A 16 -33.95 -7.25 4.87
N GLY A 17 -33.45 -7.89 5.91
CA GLY A 17 -32.23 -7.47 6.63
C GLY A 17 -30.92 -8.03 6.08
N PHE A 18 -30.94 -8.93 5.10
CA PHE A 18 -29.74 -9.59 4.59
C PHE A 18 -29.20 -9.01 3.28
N ALA A 19 -29.83 -7.99 2.73
CA ALA A 19 -29.47 -7.49 1.39
C ALA A 19 -28.44 -6.35 1.39
N PHE A 20 -27.88 -5.97 2.55
CA PHE A 20 -26.85 -4.93 2.64
C PHE A 20 -25.63 -5.42 3.43
N ALA A 21 -25.19 -6.63 3.21
CA ALA A 21 -23.77 -6.91 3.39
C ALA A 21 -23.08 -6.25 2.19
N GLY A 22 -22.71 -4.97 2.32
CA GLY A 22 -21.80 -4.35 1.38
C GLY A 22 -20.61 -5.29 1.21
N GLN A 23 -20.16 -5.51 0.00
CA GLN A 23 -18.90 -6.17 -0.26
C GLN A 23 -17.89 -5.48 0.64
N ALA A 24 -17.17 -6.24 1.46
CA ALA A 24 -15.96 -5.73 2.08
C ALA A 24 -15.04 -5.40 0.89
N ASN A 25 -14.91 -4.13 0.56
CA ASN A 25 -13.94 -3.68 -0.41
C ASN A 25 -12.58 -4.15 0.07
N ALA A 26 -11.74 -4.56 -0.84
CA ALA A 26 -10.36 -4.88 -0.53
C ALA A 26 -9.74 -3.67 0.18
N SER A 27 -9.13 -3.91 1.31
CA SER A 27 -8.53 -2.91 2.19
C SER A 27 -7.06 -3.29 2.33
N LEU A 28 -6.21 -2.31 2.56
CA LEU A 28 -4.82 -2.57 2.93
C LEU A 28 -4.81 -3.37 4.23
N ALA A 29 -4.08 -4.47 4.24
CA ALA A 29 -3.97 -5.36 5.39
C ALA A 29 -2.52 -5.72 5.66
N LEU A 30 -2.18 -5.95 6.93
CA LEU A 30 -0.85 -6.42 7.27
C LEU A 30 -0.57 -7.75 6.55
N PHE A 31 0.36 -7.71 5.61
CA PHE A 31 0.84 -8.89 4.91
C PHE A 31 1.97 -9.57 5.69
N ASN A 32 2.97 -8.79 6.09
CA ASN A 32 4.12 -9.32 6.80
C ASN A 32 4.75 -8.26 7.71
N SER A 33 5.44 -8.72 8.75
CA SER A 33 6.15 -7.85 9.69
C SER A 33 7.44 -8.53 10.15
N PHE A 34 8.52 -7.78 10.16
CA PHE A 34 9.86 -8.21 10.53
C PHE A 34 10.33 -7.34 11.69
N THR A 35 10.70 -7.96 12.81
CA THR A 35 11.17 -7.24 14.00
C THR A 35 12.56 -7.72 14.39
N GLY A 36 13.50 -6.81 14.50
CA GLY A 36 14.93 -7.09 14.79
C GLY A 36 15.77 -5.88 14.48
N ASN A 37 16.92 -6.10 13.85
CA ASN A 37 17.75 -5.03 13.30
C ASN A 37 17.38 -4.79 11.83
N GLU A 38 16.08 -4.66 11.59
CA GLU A 38 15.49 -4.66 10.26
C GLU A 38 15.58 -3.29 9.60
N LEU A 39 15.68 -3.31 8.29
CA LEU A 39 15.70 -2.15 7.41
C LEU A 39 14.97 -2.53 6.11
N ALA A 40 14.46 -1.54 5.40
CA ALA A 40 13.86 -1.74 4.09
C ALA A 40 14.64 -1.03 2.99
N SER A 41 14.50 -1.49 1.77
CA SER A 41 14.79 -0.75 0.55
C SER A 41 13.59 -0.90 -0.36
N THR A 42 13.01 0.21 -0.77
CA THR A 42 11.85 0.27 -1.65
C THR A 42 12.20 1.09 -2.88
N ASP A 43 11.57 0.78 -3.98
CA ASP A 43 11.59 1.60 -5.19
C ASP A 43 10.45 1.19 -6.11
N GLY A 44 10.00 2.11 -6.96
CA GLY A 44 8.96 1.89 -7.94
C GLY A 44 9.29 2.50 -9.29
N CYS A 45 8.70 1.96 -10.33
CA CYS A 45 8.79 2.52 -11.66
C CYS A 45 7.50 2.27 -12.43
N GLY A 46 6.95 3.34 -12.99
CA GLY A 46 5.81 3.29 -13.88
C GLY A 46 6.11 4.00 -15.19
N SER A 47 5.81 3.40 -16.32
CA SER A 47 6.05 4.06 -17.58
C SER A 47 5.20 3.47 -18.72
N PHE A 48 5.03 4.24 -19.80
CA PHE A 48 4.41 3.76 -21.03
C PHE A 48 5.35 2.90 -21.90
N THR A 49 6.54 2.56 -21.38
CA THR A 49 7.50 1.71 -22.06
C THR A 49 7.51 0.32 -21.46
N ALA A 50 7.85 -0.69 -22.26
CA ALA A 50 7.85 -2.08 -21.81
C ALA A 50 8.90 -2.40 -20.73
N THR A 51 9.79 -1.47 -20.42
CA THR A 51 10.85 -1.67 -19.43
C THR A 51 11.00 -0.45 -18.57
N CYS A 52 11.15 -0.68 -17.28
CA CYS A 52 11.53 0.35 -16.32
C CYS A 52 12.64 -0.13 -15.38
N THR A 53 13.27 0.80 -14.69
CA THR A 53 14.40 0.50 -13.79
C THR A 53 13.98 0.73 -12.35
N LEU A 54 14.28 -0.25 -11.52
CA LEU A 54 14.14 -0.20 -10.07
C LEU A 54 15.54 -0.21 -9.45
N ASP A 55 15.74 0.57 -8.44
CA ASP A 55 17.01 0.66 -7.72
C ASP A 55 16.89 0.09 -6.31
N SER A 56 17.94 -0.52 -5.79
CA SER A 56 18.01 -0.90 -4.38
C SER A 56 19.41 -0.69 -3.83
N LEU A 57 19.47 -0.19 -2.59
CA LEU A 57 20.72 -0.03 -1.86
C LEU A 57 20.65 -0.80 -0.55
N ILE A 58 21.29 -1.98 -0.52
CA ILE A 58 21.38 -2.81 0.67
C ILE A 58 22.74 -2.56 1.31
N GLN A 59 22.75 -2.17 2.55
CA GLN A 59 23.98 -1.77 3.26
C GLN A 59 24.96 -2.94 3.39
N ALA A 60 26.25 -2.63 3.40
CA ALA A 60 27.30 -3.64 3.57
C ALA A 60 27.14 -4.39 4.90
N GLY A 61 27.33 -5.72 4.85
CA GLY A 61 27.18 -6.59 6.02
C GLY A 61 25.72 -6.99 6.33
N SER A 62 24.78 -6.66 5.45
CA SER A 62 23.37 -7.03 5.60
C SER A 62 23.08 -8.47 5.16
N THR A 63 21.98 -8.99 5.68
CA THR A 63 21.37 -10.24 5.24
C THR A 63 19.93 -9.97 4.78
N ILE A 64 19.62 -10.30 3.54
CA ILE A 64 18.28 -10.11 2.97
C ILE A 64 17.33 -11.15 3.60
N GLN A 65 16.25 -10.68 4.20
CA GLN A 65 15.21 -11.48 4.84
C GLN A 65 14.10 -11.84 3.85
N ALA A 66 13.65 -10.85 3.08
CA ALA A 66 12.59 -11.03 2.10
C ALA A 66 12.71 -10.01 0.96
N ALA A 67 12.17 -10.37 -0.20
CA ALA A 67 11.98 -9.43 -1.30
C ALA A 67 10.69 -9.76 -2.05
N TYR A 68 9.93 -8.72 -2.38
CA TYR A 68 8.65 -8.82 -3.07
C TYR A 68 8.61 -7.84 -4.24
N LEU A 69 8.16 -8.35 -5.38
CA LEU A 69 7.86 -7.54 -6.56
C LEU A 69 6.35 -7.38 -6.64
N TYR A 70 5.90 -6.15 -6.70
CA TYR A 70 4.51 -5.78 -6.92
C TYR A 70 4.32 -5.33 -8.34
N SER A 71 3.12 -5.48 -8.88
CA SER A 71 2.72 -4.96 -10.18
C SER A 71 1.28 -4.47 -10.09
N SER A 72 0.97 -3.40 -10.79
CA SER A 72 -0.35 -2.83 -10.90
C SER A 72 -0.88 -2.99 -12.32
N THR A 73 -2.14 -3.42 -12.49
CA THR A 73 -2.70 -3.69 -13.82
C THR A 73 -4.03 -3.00 -14.03
N PHE A 74 -4.18 -2.39 -15.20
CA PHE A 74 -5.44 -1.90 -15.72
C PHE A 74 -6.18 -3.01 -16.46
N ALA A 75 -7.40 -3.29 -16.09
CA ALA A 75 -8.23 -4.42 -16.47
C ALA A 75 -7.98 -5.69 -15.63
N THR A 76 -9.01 -6.12 -14.93
CA THR A 76 -9.01 -7.26 -14.00
C THR A 76 -8.66 -8.61 -14.60
N THR A 77 -8.66 -8.71 -15.92
CA THR A 77 -8.31 -9.93 -16.65
C THR A 77 -6.84 -10.03 -17.01
N THR A 78 -6.08 -8.96 -16.81
CA THR A 78 -4.64 -8.95 -17.08
C THR A 78 -3.90 -9.49 -15.88
N ASN A 79 -3.15 -10.57 -16.09
CA ASN A 79 -2.27 -11.14 -15.08
C ASN A 79 -0.82 -10.79 -15.49
N PRO A 80 0.00 -10.21 -14.61
CA PRO A 80 1.38 -9.82 -14.94
C PRO A 80 2.35 -11.00 -15.04
N ASN A 81 1.89 -12.22 -15.29
CA ASN A 81 2.70 -13.44 -15.41
C ASN A 81 3.70 -13.44 -16.59
N GLY A 82 3.82 -12.39 -17.34
CA GLY A 82 4.84 -12.23 -18.38
C GLY A 82 5.95 -11.26 -17.98
N VAL A 83 5.75 -10.53 -16.89
CA VAL A 83 6.75 -9.60 -16.35
C VAL A 83 8.01 -10.36 -15.94
N THR A 84 9.15 -9.82 -16.29
CA THR A 84 10.44 -10.35 -15.85
C THR A 84 11.17 -9.33 -14.98
N LEU A 85 11.90 -9.80 -14.00
CA LEU A 85 12.84 -8.99 -13.22
C LEU A 85 14.26 -9.45 -13.55
N SER A 86 15.14 -8.53 -13.90
CA SER A 86 16.52 -8.84 -14.26
C SER A 86 17.54 -7.89 -13.63
N THR A 87 18.76 -8.37 -13.45
CA THR A 87 19.94 -7.56 -13.13
C THR A 87 21.17 -8.16 -13.80
N GLY A 88 21.89 -7.36 -14.57
CA GLY A 88 22.96 -7.88 -15.43
C GLY A 88 22.44 -8.94 -16.41
N ALA A 89 23.04 -10.13 -16.39
CA ALA A 89 22.64 -11.25 -17.24
C ALA A 89 21.60 -12.19 -16.59
N ASN A 90 21.25 -11.96 -15.34
CA ASN A 90 20.35 -12.83 -14.58
C ASN A 90 18.90 -12.32 -14.69
N THR A 91 17.97 -13.23 -14.96
CA THR A 91 16.56 -12.92 -15.14
C THR A 91 15.68 -13.97 -14.48
N ILE A 92 14.58 -13.52 -13.89
CA ILE A 92 13.50 -14.38 -13.41
C ILE A 92 12.17 -13.92 -14.00
N THR A 93 11.24 -14.86 -14.20
CA THR A 93 9.83 -14.58 -14.46
C THR A 93 9.05 -14.94 -13.19
N PRO A 94 8.67 -13.96 -12.37
CA PRO A 94 7.98 -14.22 -11.11
C PRO A 94 6.57 -14.77 -11.36
N THR A 95 6.05 -15.48 -10.35
CA THR A 95 4.62 -15.86 -10.32
C THR A 95 3.89 -14.90 -9.40
N PHE A 96 2.94 -14.18 -9.95
CA PHE A 96 2.16 -13.19 -9.22
C PHE A 96 0.89 -13.78 -8.61
N THR A 97 0.56 -13.28 -7.42
CA THR A 97 -0.69 -13.56 -6.70
C THR A 97 -1.50 -12.27 -6.62
N PRO A 98 -2.79 -12.29 -6.95
CA PRO A 98 -3.63 -11.09 -6.87
C PRO A 98 -3.83 -10.65 -5.43
N LEU A 99 -3.89 -9.34 -5.21
CA LEU A 99 -4.11 -8.70 -3.90
C LEU A 99 -5.55 -8.26 -3.68
N GLY A 100 -6.44 -8.57 -4.58
CA GLY A 100 -7.83 -8.17 -4.55
C GLY A 100 -8.22 -7.38 -5.79
N VAL A 101 -9.43 -6.88 -5.80
CA VAL A 101 -9.97 -6.04 -6.88
C VAL A 101 -10.58 -4.80 -6.25
N ALA A 102 -10.05 -3.63 -6.54
CA ALA A 102 -10.50 -2.40 -5.92
C ALA A 102 -11.85 -1.94 -6.45
N ASP A 103 -11.98 -1.72 -7.73
CA ASP A 103 -13.17 -1.14 -8.34
C ASP A 103 -13.66 -1.89 -9.60
N GLY A 104 -13.19 -3.10 -9.79
CA GLY A 104 -13.56 -3.96 -10.92
C GLY A 104 -12.73 -3.76 -12.18
N LEU A 105 -11.90 -2.73 -12.27
CA LEU A 105 -10.99 -2.49 -13.41
C LEU A 105 -9.52 -2.62 -13.04
N LEU A 106 -9.16 -2.21 -11.83
CA LEU A 106 -7.79 -2.10 -11.38
C LEU A 106 -7.45 -3.26 -10.44
N GLN A 107 -6.24 -3.75 -10.51
CA GLN A 107 -5.77 -4.82 -9.65
C GLN A 107 -4.29 -4.72 -9.36
N ALA A 108 -3.90 -4.93 -8.10
CA ALA A 108 -2.51 -5.11 -7.71
C ALA A 108 -2.17 -6.59 -7.54
N TRP A 109 -0.90 -6.88 -7.69
CA TRP A 109 -0.33 -8.21 -7.65
C TRP A 109 0.97 -8.22 -6.88
N ARG A 110 1.30 -9.35 -6.26
CA ARG A 110 2.56 -9.54 -5.54
C ARG A 110 3.21 -10.86 -5.94
N ALA A 111 4.53 -10.84 -6.11
CA ALA A 111 5.36 -12.02 -6.31
C ALA A 111 6.48 -12.05 -5.27
N ASN A 112 6.81 -13.24 -4.78
CA ASN A 112 7.98 -13.43 -3.93
C ASN A 112 9.22 -13.64 -4.80
N VAL A 113 10.17 -12.71 -4.73
CA VAL A 113 11.43 -12.73 -5.48
C VAL A 113 12.66 -12.87 -4.57
N THR A 114 12.46 -13.27 -3.31
CA THR A 114 13.49 -13.31 -2.26
C THR A 114 14.75 -14.07 -2.71
N SER A 115 14.61 -15.30 -3.19
CA SER A 115 15.77 -16.10 -3.58
C SER A 115 16.55 -15.51 -4.74
N PHE A 116 15.86 -14.86 -5.68
CA PHE A 116 16.50 -14.18 -6.81
C PHE A 116 17.28 -12.95 -6.32
N VAL A 117 16.67 -12.14 -5.47
CA VAL A 117 17.30 -10.94 -4.91
C VAL A 117 18.47 -11.30 -3.99
N GLN A 118 18.33 -12.31 -3.12
CA GLN A 118 19.42 -12.81 -2.27
C GLN A 118 20.66 -13.24 -3.07
N THR A 119 20.45 -13.79 -4.27
CA THR A 119 21.54 -14.29 -5.12
C THR A 119 22.21 -13.18 -5.93
N ASN A 120 21.46 -12.13 -6.29
CA ASN A 120 21.88 -11.19 -7.33
C ASN A 120 22.06 -9.74 -6.86
N ALA A 121 21.62 -9.38 -5.65
CA ALA A 121 21.80 -8.05 -5.11
C ALA A 121 23.26 -7.76 -4.74
N ASN A 122 23.71 -6.56 -5.04
CA ASN A 122 25.03 -6.07 -4.65
C ASN A 122 25.00 -5.51 -3.22
N ILE A 123 25.35 -6.35 -2.23
CA ILE A 123 25.38 -5.91 -0.84
C ILE A 123 26.50 -4.86 -0.65
N GLY A 124 26.13 -3.67 -0.18
CA GLY A 124 27.06 -2.54 0.03
C GLY A 124 27.16 -1.59 -1.16
N SER A 125 26.42 -1.81 -2.22
CA SER A 125 26.37 -0.91 -3.38
C SER A 125 25.02 -0.95 -4.07
N LEU A 126 24.74 0.06 -4.88
CA LEU A 126 23.49 0.14 -5.65
C LEU A 126 23.34 -1.06 -6.58
N THR A 127 22.18 -1.70 -6.55
CA THR A 127 21.77 -2.70 -7.55
C THR A 127 20.68 -2.09 -8.42
N LYS A 128 20.89 -2.14 -9.72
CA LYS A 128 19.88 -1.78 -10.72
C LYS A 128 19.17 -3.03 -11.21
N TRP A 129 17.86 -2.98 -11.09
CA TRP A 129 16.96 -4.01 -11.59
C TRP A 129 16.21 -3.46 -12.79
N THR A 130 15.93 -4.32 -13.75
CA THR A 130 15.04 -3.98 -14.87
C THR A 130 13.81 -4.85 -14.79
N ALA A 131 12.66 -4.23 -14.64
CA ALA A 131 11.38 -4.87 -14.88
C ALA A 131 11.05 -4.76 -16.36
N ASN A 132 10.49 -5.83 -16.93
CA ASN A 132 10.09 -5.85 -18.35
C ASN A 132 8.71 -6.50 -18.47
N GLU A 133 7.74 -5.73 -18.86
CA GLU A 133 6.33 -6.11 -19.03
C GLU A 133 6.07 -6.81 -20.38
N GLY A 134 7.00 -6.70 -21.31
CA GLY A 134 6.90 -7.33 -22.63
C GLY A 134 5.71 -6.82 -23.44
N ALA A 135 4.84 -7.74 -23.84
CA ALA A 135 3.65 -7.41 -24.64
C ALA A 135 2.48 -6.88 -23.79
N GLN A 136 2.62 -6.82 -22.47
CA GLN A 136 1.53 -6.44 -21.54
C GLN A 136 1.57 -4.96 -21.11
N THR A 137 2.55 -4.20 -21.58
CA THR A 137 2.78 -2.78 -21.25
C THR A 137 1.52 -1.90 -21.33
N ALA A 138 0.61 -2.18 -22.25
CA ALA A 138 -0.63 -1.41 -22.38
C ALA A 138 -1.66 -1.67 -21.26
N ALA A 139 -1.40 -2.66 -20.41
CA ALA A 139 -2.29 -3.08 -19.34
C ALA A 139 -1.61 -3.17 -17.97
N ILE A 140 -0.31 -2.87 -17.90
CA ILE A 140 0.47 -2.79 -16.67
C ILE A 140 0.92 -1.34 -16.53
N ASP A 141 0.81 -0.81 -15.31
CA ASP A 141 1.22 0.56 -15.01
C ASP A 141 2.67 0.62 -14.51
N GLY A 142 3.16 -0.48 -14.00
CA GLY A 142 4.53 -0.57 -13.52
C GLY A 142 4.71 -1.56 -12.36
N GLU A 143 5.90 -1.54 -11.79
CA GLU A 143 6.33 -2.42 -10.73
C GLU A 143 6.94 -1.67 -9.56
N SER A 144 6.77 -2.26 -8.36
CA SER A 144 7.46 -1.84 -7.14
C SER A 144 8.28 -2.98 -6.56
N LEU A 145 9.46 -2.68 -6.07
CA LEU A 145 10.34 -3.64 -5.40
C LEU A 145 10.49 -3.27 -3.93
N VAL A 146 10.17 -4.22 -3.06
CA VAL A 146 10.37 -4.10 -1.61
C VAL A 146 11.36 -5.15 -1.16
N ILE A 147 12.45 -4.74 -0.53
CA ILE A 147 13.47 -5.63 0.03
C ILE A 147 13.59 -5.34 1.52
N VAL A 148 13.37 -6.35 2.37
CA VAL A 148 13.63 -6.28 3.82
C VAL A 148 14.94 -6.98 4.10
N TYR A 149 15.81 -6.31 4.84
CA TYR A 149 17.11 -6.84 5.19
C TYR A 149 17.49 -6.50 6.63
N GLN A 150 18.34 -7.32 7.22
CA GLN A 150 18.82 -7.18 8.58
C GLN A 150 20.28 -6.72 8.60
N ASN A 151 20.60 -5.75 9.46
CA ASN A 151 21.96 -5.26 9.66
C ASN A 151 22.18 -4.72 11.07
N ALA A 152 22.67 -5.56 11.98
CA ALA A 152 22.90 -5.16 13.37
C ALA A 152 23.97 -4.08 13.56
N THR A 153 24.84 -3.83 12.56
CA THR A 153 25.85 -2.77 12.62
C THR A 153 25.24 -1.42 12.22
N ALA A 154 24.46 -1.40 11.14
CA ALA A 154 23.84 -0.17 10.64
C ALA A 154 22.60 0.19 11.47
N GLN A 155 21.89 -0.81 11.95
CA GLN A 155 20.70 -0.68 12.79
C GLN A 155 20.92 -1.42 14.11
N PRO A 156 21.62 -0.79 15.10
CA PRO A 156 21.97 -1.46 16.36
C PRO A 156 20.79 -1.61 17.33
N THR A 157 19.69 -0.92 17.08
CA THR A 157 18.48 -0.98 17.89
C THR A 157 17.39 -1.81 17.20
N THR A 158 16.44 -2.30 17.96
CA THR A 158 15.28 -3.00 17.40
C THR A 158 14.47 -2.05 16.53
N HIS A 159 14.15 -2.50 15.32
CA HIS A 159 13.24 -1.89 14.37
C HIS A 159 12.21 -2.90 13.92
N THR A 160 11.07 -2.41 13.49
CA THR A 160 10.05 -3.22 12.83
C THR A 160 9.78 -2.65 11.44
N VAL A 161 10.00 -3.48 10.44
CA VAL A 161 9.52 -3.23 9.08
C VAL A 161 8.23 -4.00 8.87
N SER A 162 7.16 -3.30 8.56
CA SER A 162 5.85 -3.89 8.29
C SER A 162 5.40 -3.55 6.89
N ILE A 163 4.85 -4.54 6.20
CA ILE A 163 4.32 -4.42 4.85
C ILE A 163 2.81 -4.63 4.93
N LEU A 164 2.06 -3.60 4.57
CA LEU A 164 0.64 -3.69 4.34
C LEU A 164 0.41 -3.67 2.84
N ASP A 165 -0.41 -4.58 2.36
CA ASP A 165 -0.76 -4.62 0.95
C ASP A 165 -2.22 -4.99 0.74
N GLY A 166 -2.69 -4.78 -0.49
CA GLY A 166 -4.09 -4.94 -0.84
C GLY A 166 -4.46 -3.94 -1.92
N PHE A 167 -5.58 -3.32 -1.73
CA PHE A 167 -6.04 -2.20 -2.54
C PHE A 167 -6.84 -1.27 -1.64
N SER A 168 -6.48 0.00 -1.56
CA SER A 168 -7.25 0.93 -0.74
C SER A 168 -8.66 1.11 -1.31
N ALA A 169 -9.65 1.13 -0.42
CA ALA A 169 -11.03 1.40 -0.83
C ALA A 169 -11.14 2.83 -1.36
N SER A 170 -12.06 3.09 -2.30
CA SER A 170 -12.32 4.45 -2.80
C SER A 170 -12.71 5.44 -1.70
N GLY A 171 -13.32 4.96 -0.62
CA GLY A 171 -13.60 5.74 0.58
C GLY A 171 -12.44 5.89 1.54
N GLY A 172 -11.27 5.36 1.17
CA GLY A 172 -10.07 5.32 2.01
C GLY A 172 -10.03 4.17 2.99
N ASP A 173 -8.84 3.97 3.52
CA ASP A 173 -8.54 3.00 4.56
C ASP A 173 -8.00 3.69 5.82
N THR A 174 -8.19 3.03 6.95
CA THR A 174 -7.59 3.45 8.21
C THR A 174 -6.88 2.27 8.84
N SER A 175 -5.58 2.36 8.96
CA SER A 175 -4.74 1.39 9.65
C SER A 175 -4.30 1.92 10.99
N HIS A 176 -4.25 1.06 12.00
CA HIS A 176 -3.73 1.40 13.32
C HIS A 176 -2.47 0.60 13.59
N VAL A 177 -1.40 1.30 13.93
CA VAL A 177 -0.16 0.70 14.39
C VAL A 177 0.04 0.98 15.88
N SER A 178 0.43 -0.05 16.63
CA SER A 178 0.87 0.07 18.01
C SER A 178 2.33 -0.32 18.09
N PHE A 179 3.13 0.43 18.84
CA PHE A 179 4.55 0.21 18.97
C PHE A 179 5.04 0.45 20.39
N THR A 180 6.22 -0.05 20.71
CA THR A 180 6.89 0.29 21.97
C THR A 180 7.12 1.78 22.04
N ALA A 181 7.08 2.36 23.24
CA ALA A 181 7.29 3.79 23.42
C ALA A 181 8.58 4.24 22.69
N LEU A 182 8.44 5.23 21.81
CA LEU A 182 9.53 5.70 20.96
C LEU A 182 10.65 6.31 21.81
N PRO A 183 11.89 5.84 21.66
CA PRO A 183 13.02 6.38 22.40
C PRO A 183 13.46 7.74 21.82
N ALA A 184 14.29 8.47 22.55
CA ALA A 184 14.98 9.63 21.99
C ALA A 184 15.85 9.20 20.79
N GLY A 185 15.79 9.96 19.69
CA GLY A 185 16.49 9.66 18.45
C GLY A 185 15.88 8.50 17.66
N PHE A 186 14.60 8.17 17.86
CA PHE A 186 13.88 7.21 17.05
C PHE A 186 13.86 7.64 15.57
N THR A 187 13.69 6.66 14.70
CA THR A 187 13.35 6.86 13.29
C THR A 187 12.00 6.21 12.99
N ALA A 188 11.26 6.81 12.09
CA ALA A 188 10.03 6.27 11.55
C ALA A 188 9.87 6.77 10.12
N THR A 189 9.70 5.86 9.19
CA THR A 189 9.52 6.18 7.77
C THR A 189 8.38 5.35 7.19
N MET A 190 7.82 5.82 6.10
CA MET A 190 6.77 5.13 5.36
C MET A 190 6.99 5.32 3.86
N ALA A 191 7.01 4.24 3.11
CA ALA A 191 6.93 4.25 1.66
C ALA A 191 5.54 3.81 1.22
N ILE A 192 4.97 4.51 0.26
CA ILE A 192 3.65 4.22 -0.31
C ILE A 192 3.84 3.76 -1.75
N GLY A 193 3.11 2.74 -2.17
CA GLY A 193 2.95 2.35 -3.56
C GLY A 193 1.56 2.74 -4.04
N ASP A 194 1.52 3.60 -5.03
CA ASP A 194 0.31 4.11 -5.67
C ASP A 194 0.33 3.78 -7.16
N GLY A 195 -0.77 3.28 -7.67
CA GLY A 195 -0.93 2.88 -9.06
C GLY A 195 -2.08 3.61 -9.73
N PHE A 196 -2.02 3.75 -11.05
CA PHE A 196 -3.01 4.44 -11.87
C PHE A 196 -3.02 5.96 -11.74
N SER A 197 -1.93 6.52 -11.29
CA SER A 197 -1.73 7.96 -11.17
C SER A 197 -1.46 8.63 -12.52
N LEU A 198 -2.33 8.45 -13.51
CA LEU A 198 -2.17 9.00 -14.84
C LEU A 198 -2.35 10.51 -14.86
N ASP A 199 -1.28 11.21 -15.05
CA ASP A 199 -1.26 12.65 -15.29
C ASP A 199 -1.74 13.00 -16.70
N GLY A 200 -2.84 12.77 -17.14
CA GLY A 200 -3.42 13.22 -18.42
C GLY A 200 -2.43 13.54 -19.57
N PRO A 201 -2.88 13.90 -20.74
CA PRO A 201 -2.03 14.05 -21.92
C PRO A 201 -1.10 15.28 -21.89
N ASN A 202 -1.13 16.07 -20.84
CA ASN A 202 -0.28 17.24 -20.71
C ASN A 202 0.60 17.17 -19.45
N PRO A 203 1.81 16.61 -19.59
CA PRO A 203 2.76 16.54 -18.48
C PRO A 203 3.18 17.91 -17.93
N ASN A 204 2.80 19.00 -18.61
CA ASN A 204 3.09 20.37 -18.20
C ASN A 204 1.90 21.06 -17.49
N ALA A 205 0.85 20.33 -17.19
CA ALA A 205 -0.29 20.89 -16.45
C ALA A 205 -0.28 20.36 -15.00
N PRO A 206 0.35 21.06 -14.06
CA PRO A 206 0.42 20.66 -12.65
C PRO A 206 -0.95 20.69 -11.94
N THR A 207 -2.03 20.87 -12.68
CA THR A 207 -3.39 20.98 -12.15
C THR A 207 -4.28 19.81 -12.53
N ASN A 208 -3.75 18.75 -13.13
CA ASN A 208 -4.56 17.59 -13.46
C ASN A 208 -4.69 16.64 -12.25
N THR A 209 -5.50 17.04 -11.30
CA THR A 209 -5.85 16.28 -10.09
C THR A 209 -6.92 15.20 -10.39
N THR A 210 -6.87 14.57 -11.56
CA THR A 210 -7.93 13.62 -11.96
C THR A 210 -7.70 12.22 -11.42
N GLN A 211 -6.46 11.88 -11.07
CA GLN A 211 -6.09 10.59 -10.47
C GLN A 211 -5.14 10.87 -9.32
N VAL A 212 -5.67 10.94 -8.12
CA VAL A 212 -4.91 11.31 -6.92
C VAL A 212 -5.42 10.58 -5.69
N SER A 213 -4.50 10.19 -4.82
CA SER A 213 -4.79 9.71 -3.47
C SER A 213 -4.32 10.71 -2.41
N THR A 214 -4.91 10.65 -1.24
CA THR A 214 -4.50 11.45 -0.07
C THR A 214 -4.00 10.56 1.03
N ILE A 215 -2.97 10.99 1.75
CA ILE A 215 -2.36 10.25 2.84
C ILE A 215 -2.24 11.18 4.05
N ALA A 216 -2.60 10.66 5.22
CA ALA A 216 -2.44 11.37 6.48
C ALA A 216 -1.99 10.42 7.59
N VAL A 217 -1.16 10.92 8.51
CA VAL A 217 -0.73 10.20 9.70
C VAL A 217 -1.08 11.02 10.94
N ASN A 218 -1.78 10.42 11.90
CA ASN A 218 -2.29 11.09 13.10
C ASN A 218 -3.09 12.37 12.78
N GLY A 219 -3.81 12.37 11.65
CA GLY A 219 -4.57 13.53 11.17
C GLY A 219 -3.73 14.63 10.52
N THR A 220 -2.42 14.46 10.43
CA THR A 220 -1.53 15.36 9.69
C THR A 220 -1.47 14.90 8.23
N PRO A 221 -1.91 15.71 7.25
CA PRO A 221 -1.76 15.38 5.84
C PRO A 221 -0.27 15.27 5.48
N LEU A 222 0.10 14.19 4.79
CA LEU A 222 1.41 14.02 4.17
C LEU A 222 1.36 14.53 2.74
N THR A 223 0.39 14.05 1.98
CA THR A 223 0.09 14.54 0.63
C THR A 223 -1.41 14.55 0.38
N THR A 224 -1.85 15.37 -0.56
CA THR A 224 -3.22 15.42 -1.07
C THR A 224 -3.30 15.01 -2.53
N VAL A 225 -2.17 14.65 -3.13
CA VAL A 225 -2.00 14.37 -4.56
C VAL A 225 -0.98 13.25 -4.81
N ALA A 226 -0.92 12.26 -3.92
CA ALA A 226 -0.07 11.08 -4.10
C ALA A 226 -0.26 10.48 -5.49
N GLY A 227 0.83 10.09 -6.12
CA GLY A 227 0.84 9.64 -7.50
C GLY A 227 0.90 10.75 -8.54
N HIS A 228 0.88 12.02 -8.12
CA HIS A 228 1.02 13.21 -8.97
C HIS A 228 2.37 13.89 -8.72
N CYS A 229 2.81 14.75 -9.58
CA CYS A 229 4.08 15.49 -9.50
C CYS A 229 4.14 16.54 -8.40
N ASP A 230 3.64 16.31 -7.22
CA ASP A 230 3.59 17.35 -6.19
C ASP A 230 4.95 17.59 -5.52
N ASP A 231 5.78 16.60 -5.45
CA ASP A 231 7.00 16.62 -4.66
C ASP A 231 8.24 17.03 -5.46
N ALA A 232 8.28 16.75 -6.73
CA ALA A 232 9.32 17.23 -7.62
C ALA A 232 9.14 18.67 -8.07
N GLN A 233 7.98 19.28 -7.87
CA GLN A 233 7.61 20.61 -8.35
C GLN A 233 7.96 20.83 -9.82
N ASP A 234 8.00 19.79 -10.60
CA ASP A 234 8.38 19.82 -11.99
C ASP A 234 7.15 19.74 -12.88
N ALA A 235 7.09 20.62 -13.86
CA ALA A 235 6.05 20.62 -14.87
C ALA A 235 6.09 19.39 -15.79
N ILE A 236 7.04 18.49 -15.60
CA ILE A 236 7.24 17.31 -16.44
C ILE A 236 7.46 16.08 -15.53
N CYS A 237 6.39 15.48 -15.10
CA CYS A 237 6.42 14.19 -14.41
C CYS A 237 6.80 13.11 -15.39
N GLY A 238 7.96 12.52 -15.23
CA GLY A 238 8.45 11.50 -16.15
C GLY A 238 8.26 10.08 -15.64
N ASN A 239 8.41 9.91 -14.34
CA ASN A 239 8.29 8.61 -13.67
C ASN A 239 7.21 8.74 -12.62
N GLY A 240 6.46 7.85 -12.25
CA GLY A 240 5.29 8.05 -11.41
C GLY A 240 4.02 8.38 -12.18
N ASN A 241 4.10 8.58 -13.49
CA ASN A 241 2.92 8.83 -14.32
C ASN A 241 1.87 7.72 -14.24
N LEU A 242 2.27 6.49 -13.98
CA LEU A 242 1.36 5.35 -13.90
C LEU A 242 1.47 4.64 -12.56
N LEU A 243 2.67 4.56 -12.01
CA LEU A 243 2.92 3.94 -10.71
C LEU A 243 4.09 4.64 -10.04
N THR A 244 3.88 5.04 -8.79
CA THR A 244 4.94 5.56 -7.92
C THR A 244 5.12 4.69 -6.69
N THR A 245 6.32 4.63 -6.15
CA THR A 245 6.61 3.97 -4.87
C THR A 245 7.78 4.67 -4.21
N GLY A 246 7.64 4.99 -2.93
CA GLY A 246 8.69 5.66 -2.19
C GLY A 246 10.03 4.96 -2.26
N ALA A 247 11.04 5.65 -2.78
CA ALA A 247 12.40 5.13 -2.94
C ALA A 247 13.24 5.40 -1.70
N GLN A 248 13.45 4.37 -0.91
CA GLN A 248 14.33 4.41 0.24
C GLN A 248 15.77 4.03 -0.17
N ASN A 249 16.73 4.89 0.12
CA ASN A 249 18.17 4.68 -0.10
C ASN A 249 18.65 4.71 -1.57
N ALA A 250 17.81 4.73 -2.56
CA ALA A 250 18.21 4.67 -3.96
C ALA A 250 17.98 5.98 -4.74
N GLY A 251 17.23 6.92 -4.18
CA GLY A 251 16.88 8.17 -4.84
C GLY A 251 16.44 9.27 -3.89
N PRO A 252 15.99 10.39 -4.42
CA PRO A 252 15.36 11.45 -3.66
C PRO A 252 14.07 10.97 -3.00
N HIS A 253 13.70 11.63 -1.93
CA HIS A 253 12.55 11.29 -1.12
C HIS A 253 11.47 12.33 -1.30
N ASP A 254 10.25 11.88 -1.37
CA ASP A 254 9.08 12.68 -1.16
C ASP A 254 8.77 12.76 0.31
N ASP A 255 9.05 13.91 0.86
CA ASP A 255 8.78 14.19 2.26
C ASP A 255 8.26 15.62 2.36
N PRO A 256 7.00 15.84 2.72
CA PRO A 256 6.42 17.18 2.82
C PRO A 256 7.14 18.04 3.86
N PHE A 257 7.92 17.42 4.76
CA PHE A 257 8.70 18.14 5.78
C PHE A 257 10.13 18.45 5.34
N THR A 258 10.63 17.74 4.37
CA THR A 258 11.93 17.98 3.74
C THR A 258 11.80 17.84 2.22
N PRO A 259 10.97 18.68 1.58
CA PRO A 259 10.73 18.58 0.15
C PRO A 259 12.05 18.60 -0.60
N PHE A 260 12.21 17.71 -1.55
CA PHE A 260 13.37 17.65 -2.39
C PHE A 260 13.38 18.92 -3.29
N PRO A 261 14.42 19.77 -3.20
CA PRO A 261 14.47 21.01 -3.95
C PRO A 261 14.82 20.74 -5.41
N CYS A 262 13.99 19.98 -6.10
CA CYS A 262 14.24 19.67 -7.49
C CYS A 262 13.39 20.60 -8.37
N ASN A 263 14.06 21.44 -9.17
CA ASN A 263 13.44 22.38 -10.09
C ASN A 263 14.04 22.14 -11.48
N GLY A 264 13.30 21.49 -12.35
CA GLY A 264 13.70 21.37 -13.76
C GLY A 264 13.84 19.93 -14.26
N LEU A 265 14.20 19.81 -15.54
CA LEU A 265 14.22 18.53 -16.27
C LEU A 265 15.06 17.40 -15.63
N GLY A 266 15.95 17.72 -14.72
CA GLY A 266 16.75 16.73 -14.00
C GLY A 266 15.98 15.98 -12.90
N CYS A 267 14.76 16.40 -12.61
CA CYS A 267 13.88 15.80 -11.61
C CYS A 267 12.87 14.82 -12.19
N ILE A 268 12.82 14.70 -13.50
CA ILE A 268 11.95 13.75 -14.18
C ILE A 268 12.23 12.35 -13.63
N GLY A 269 11.21 11.70 -13.15
CA GLY A 269 11.33 10.38 -12.58
C GLY A 269 11.71 10.32 -11.11
N LEU A 270 11.53 11.40 -10.36
CA LEU A 270 11.88 11.50 -8.94
C LEU A 270 10.66 11.74 -8.05
N ASP A 271 9.50 11.42 -8.53
CA ASP A 271 8.24 11.49 -7.79
C ASP A 271 8.07 10.21 -6.97
N HIS A 272 8.51 10.24 -5.71
CA HIS A 272 8.54 9.08 -4.82
C HIS A 272 7.75 9.35 -3.55
N GLU A 273 6.75 8.54 -3.28
CA GLU A 273 5.94 8.62 -2.07
C GLU A 273 6.66 8.03 -0.85
N PHE A 274 7.71 8.70 -0.39
CA PHE A 274 8.49 8.32 0.79
C PHE A 274 8.47 9.42 1.85
N TYR A 275 8.07 9.09 3.06
CA TYR A 275 7.79 10.04 4.14
C TYR A 275 8.64 9.76 5.38
N ASN A 276 9.28 10.82 5.91
CA ASN A 276 9.91 10.80 7.21
C ASN A 276 8.88 11.20 8.29
N LEU A 277 8.45 10.25 9.09
CA LEU A 277 7.42 10.45 10.11
C LEU A 277 7.97 10.97 11.44
N ALA A 278 9.29 11.18 11.56
CA ALA A 278 9.90 11.67 12.81
C ALA A 278 9.39 13.08 13.22
N ASN A 279 8.89 13.86 12.27
CA ASN A 279 8.27 15.17 12.54
C ASN A 279 6.81 15.09 13.03
N ILE A 280 6.18 13.91 12.91
CA ILE A 280 4.79 13.69 13.34
C ILE A 280 4.75 13.02 14.70
N PHE A 281 5.70 12.12 14.96
CA PHE A 281 5.76 11.37 16.20
C PHE A 281 6.60 12.08 17.26
N ASN A 282 6.30 11.78 18.51
CA ASN A 282 7.03 12.29 19.66
C ASN A 282 7.69 11.15 20.44
N VAL A 283 8.75 11.48 21.17
CA VAL A 283 9.34 10.56 22.14
C VAL A 283 8.26 10.13 23.15
N GLY A 284 8.12 8.83 23.31
CA GLY A 284 7.11 8.24 24.19
C GLY A 284 5.80 7.86 23.51
N ASP A 285 5.58 8.25 22.28
CA ASP A 285 4.40 7.78 21.52
C ASP A 285 4.41 6.24 21.40
N THR A 286 3.23 5.65 21.40
CA THR A 286 3.03 4.19 21.40
C THR A 286 2.05 3.72 20.33
N ALA A 287 1.47 4.63 19.58
CA ALA A 287 0.52 4.29 18.51
C ALA A 287 0.46 5.39 17.46
N ALA A 288 0.05 5.00 16.25
CA ALA A 288 -0.29 5.92 15.18
C ALA A 288 -1.52 5.41 14.41
N THR A 289 -2.16 6.33 13.71
CA THR A 289 -3.23 6.05 12.77
C THR A 289 -2.79 6.53 11.39
N LEU A 290 -2.80 5.63 10.43
CA LEU A 290 -2.53 5.90 9.02
C LEU A 290 -3.86 5.94 8.28
N MET A 291 -4.07 6.96 7.49
CA MET A 291 -5.30 7.15 6.72
C MET A 291 -4.96 7.39 5.27
N THR A 292 -5.59 6.65 4.39
CA THR A 292 -5.57 6.88 2.95
C THR A 292 -6.96 7.22 2.47
N ASN A 293 -7.07 7.93 1.37
CA ASN A 293 -8.34 8.17 0.70
C ASN A 293 -8.10 8.40 -0.79
N ASN A 294 -8.94 7.83 -1.63
CA ASN A 294 -8.88 8.00 -3.10
C ASN A 294 -10.08 8.84 -3.57
N PRO A 295 -9.97 10.18 -3.54
CA PRO A 295 -11.07 11.06 -3.92
C PRO A 295 -11.39 11.01 -5.41
N SER A 296 -10.45 10.59 -6.24
CA SER A 296 -10.63 10.46 -7.69
C SER A 296 -11.31 9.14 -8.09
N ASN A 297 -11.26 8.14 -7.23
CA ASN A 297 -11.83 6.80 -7.42
C ASN A 297 -11.20 6.02 -8.61
N ASN A 298 -9.99 6.35 -8.99
CA ASN A 298 -9.27 5.71 -10.09
C ASN A 298 -7.76 5.70 -9.92
N ASP A 299 -7.31 6.00 -8.72
CA ASP A 299 -5.94 5.99 -8.26
C ASP A 299 -5.90 5.24 -6.94
N ASN A 300 -5.03 4.25 -6.78
CA ASN A 300 -5.17 3.31 -5.68
C ASN A 300 -3.85 2.98 -5.02
N ILE A 301 -3.78 3.28 -3.74
CA ILE A 301 -2.70 2.79 -2.88
C ILE A 301 -2.86 1.29 -2.69
N TYR A 302 -1.83 0.54 -3.05
CA TYR A 302 -1.80 -0.92 -2.95
C TYR A 302 -0.72 -1.44 -2.01
N LEU A 303 0.18 -0.56 -1.55
CA LEU A 303 1.33 -0.90 -0.74
C LEU A 303 1.63 0.20 0.28
N GLU A 304 1.87 -0.19 1.53
CA GLU A 304 2.50 0.63 2.55
C GLU A 304 3.66 -0.16 3.17
N VAL A 305 4.85 0.42 3.19
CA VAL A 305 6.01 -0.14 3.88
C VAL A 305 6.38 0.80 5.02
N PHE A 306 6.12 0.36 6.23
CA PHE A 306 6.32 1.13 7.44
C PHE A 306 7.55 0.61 8.20
N ASP A 307 8.53 1.48 8.45
CA ASP A 307 9.74 1.17 9.22
C ASP A 307 9.80 2.07 10.45
N ILE A 308 9.84 1.50 11.64
CA ILE A 308 9.80 2.24 12.91
C ILE A 308 10.75 1.65 13.95
N SER A 309 11.37 2.52 14.74
CA SER A 309 12.14 2.14 15.92
C SER A 309 11.28 1.40 16.94
N GLY A 310 11.78 0.26 17.42
CA GLY A 310 11.12 -0.58 18.40
C GLY A 310 10.30 -1.71 17.77
N ALA A 311 9.62 -2.48 18.63
CA ALA A 311 8.67 -3.48 18.18
C ALA A 311 7.33 -2.82 17.87
N ALA A 312 6.77 -3.15 16.71
CA ALA A 312 5.47 -2.64 16.28
C ALA A 312 4.53 -3.78 15.87
N SER A 313 3.24 -3.52 15.96
CA SER A 313 2.17 -4.40 15.49
C SER A 313 1.05 -3.59 14.87
N PHE A 314 0.49 -4.10 13.79
CA PHE A 314 -0.64 -3.49 13.11
C PHE A 314 -1.94 -4.22 13.49
N SER A 315 -2.99 -3.45 13.70
CA SER A 315 -4.35 -3.94 13.76
C SER A 315 -5.11 -3.33 12.58
N THR A 316 -5.59 -4.18 11.69
CA THR A 316 -6.58 -3.75 10.72
C THR A 316 -7.92 -3.61 11.41
N PRO A 317 -8.76 -2.62 11.05
CA PRO A 317 -10.13 -2.55 11.54
C PRO A 317 -10.83 -3.88 11.25
N GLU A 318 -11.50 -4.44 12.27
CA GLU A 318 -12.32 -5.63 12.03
C GLU A 318 -13.36 -5.31 10.96
N PRO A 319 -13.51 -6.15 9.93
CA PRO A 319 -14.52 -5.92 8.92
C PRO A 319 -15.86 -5.66 9.59
N GLY A 320 -16.59 -4.64 9.15
CA GLY A 320 -17.93 -4.31 9.68
C GLY A 320 -18.92 -5.49 9.71
N SER A 321 -18.57 -6.61 9.04
CA SER A 321 -19.21 -7.92 9.13
C SER A 321 -19.27 -8.47 10.57
N LEU A 322 -18.27 -8.25 11.42
CA LEU A 322 -18.31 -8.68 12.82
C LEU A 322 -19.24 -7.81 13.65
N ALA A 323 -19.28 -6.52 13.41
CA ALA A 323 -20.27 -5.63 14.04
C ALA A 323 -21.71 -5.97 13.59
N LEU A 324 -21.91 -6.32 12.32
CA LEU A 324 -23.17 -6.80 11.78
C LEU A 324 -23.55 -8.16 12.36
N LEU A 325 -22.64 -9.09 12.48
CA LEU A 325 -22.86 -10.40 13.10
C LEU A 325 -23.21 -10.22 14.58
N GLY A 326 -22.49 -9.38 15.31
CA GLY A 326 -22.78 -9.06 16.71
C GLY A 326 -24.17 -8.45 16.89
N SER A 327 -24.53 -7.50 16.04
CA SER A 327 -25.87 -6.87 16.07
C SER A 327 -26.98 -7.83 15.66
N ALA A 328 -26.74 -8.71 14.69
CA ALA A 328 -27.69 -9.77 14.31
C ALA A 328 -27.90 -10.76 15.46
N LEU A 329 -26.84 -11.23 16.11
CA LEU A 329 -26.92 -12.14 17.27
C LEU A 329 -27.64 -11.49 18.45
N ALA A 330 -27.36 -10.21 18.74
CA ALA A 330 -28.07 -9.45 19.77
C ALA A 330 -29.56 -9.32 19.45
N GLY A 331 -29.91 -9.03 18.18
CA GLY A 331 -31.27 -9.00 17.69
C GLY A 331 -31.99 -10.33 17.90
N PHE A 332 -31.38 -11.44 17.51
CA PHE A 332 -31.94 -12.79 17.73
C PHE A 332 -32.13 -13.10 19.22
N GLY A 333 -31.19 -12.70 20.08
CA GLY A 333 -31.29 -12.87 21.53
C GLY A 333 -32.51 -12.14 22.12
N LEU A 334 -32.75 -10.90 21.69
CA LEU A 334 -33.88 -10.11 22.11
C LEU A 334 -35.24 -10.66 21.64
N PHE A 335 -35.29 -11.16 20.40
CA PHE A 335 -36.48 -11.83 19.85
C PHE A 335 -36.82 -13.11 20.61
N ARG A 336 -35.82 -13.92 20.97
CA ARG A 336 -36.02 -15.16 21.72
C ARG A 336 -36.48 -14.89 23.15
N ARG A 337 -36.03 -13.82 23.79
CA ARG A 337 -36.46 -13.40 25.15
C ARG A 337 -37.90 -12.92 25.14
N ARG A 338 -38.33 -12.15 24.14
CA ARG A 338 -39.74 -11.68 24.01
C ARG A 338 -40.74 -12.82 23.77
N ARG A 339 -40.34 -13.91 23.10
CA ARG A 339 -41.22 -15.09 22.91
C ARG A 339 -41.44 -15.84 24.22
N ARG A 340 -40.42 -15.95 25.11
CA ARG A 340 -40.53 -16.63 26.40
C ARG A 340 -41.35 -15.88 27.42
N SER A 341 -41.52 -14.57 27.33
CA SER A 341 -42.31 -13.78 28.24
C SER A 341 -43.80 -13.71 27.85
N ARG A 342 -44.23 -14.36 26.77
CA ARG A 342 -45.60 -14.40 26.29
C ARG A 342 -46.23 -15.81 26.35
N SER A 343 -45.51 -16.80 26.81
CA SER A 343 -45.98 -18.14 27.18
C SER A 343 -46.08 -18.23 28.72
#